data_2f16644040990a97cdf10ab4c207f72e
#
_entry.id   2f16644040990a97cdf10ab4c207f72e
#
_cell.length_a   1.000
_cell.length_b   1.000
_cell.length_c   1.000
_cell.angle_alpha   90.00
_cell.angle_beta   90.00
_cell.angle_gamma   90.00
#
_symmetry.space_group_name_H-M   'P 1'
#
loop_
_entity.id
_entity.type
_entity.pdbx_description
1 polymer ?
#
loop_
_entity_poly.entity_id
_entity_poly.type
_entity_poly.pdbx_seq_one_letter_code
_entity_poly.pdbx_strand_id
1 'polypeptide(L)'
;MFSQINPQLICNLERLGLTENEAKAYVGIVSLREATAREVHELTNVPRAKIYEVLKVLAKKGYLEIRQGSPTYFRAVDPKQVIGKIKDEFINCAIEALDQLNELSYELPKTSPVWCIQSEWGIKNRIREILSGVKEELIIFSSSPELLQEFEAELKKNWKNPAG
;
A
#
# COMPACT_ATOMS: atom_id res chain seq x y z
N MET A 1 0.93 -29.09 15.84
CA MET A 1 0.36 -27.86 16.46
C MET A 1 0.31 -26.81 15.36
N PHE A 2 -0.82 -26.70 14.64
CA PHE A 2 -0.97 -25.73 13.55
C PHE A 2 -1.13 -24.36 14.17
N SER A 3 -0.11 -23.50 14.01
CA SER A 3 -0.15 -22.11 14.46
C SER A 3 -1.36 -21.43 13.83
N GLN A 4 -2.18 -20.76 14.65
CA GLN A 4 -3.28 -19.94 14.16
C GLN A 4 -2.72 -18.98 13.10
N ILE A 5 -3.37 -18.91 11.93
CA ILE A 5 -3.03 -17.96 10.90
C ILE A 5 -3.07 -16.57 11.53
N ASN A 6 -1.95 -15.86 11.49
CA ASN A 6 -1.84 -14.52 12.09
C ASN A 6 -2.80 -13.54 11.40
N PRO A 7 -3.81 -12.99 12.09
CA PRO A 7 -4.76 -12.06 11.49
C PRO A 7 -4.09 -10.81 10.90
N GLN A 8 -3.00 -10.35 11.51
CA GLN A 8 -2.25 -9.19 11.01
C GLN A 8 -1.59 -9.49 9.66
N LEU A 9 -1.11 -10.72 9.44
CA LEU A 9 -0.55 -11.15 8.15
C LEU A 9 -1.63 -11.14 7.07
N ILE A 10 -2.84 -11.63 7.38
CA ILE A 10 -3.97 -11.59 6.44
C ILE A 10 -4.31 -10.14 6.08
N CYS A 11 -4.46 -9.25 7.07
CA CYS A 11 -4.74 -7.84 6.85
C CYS A 11 -3.66 -7.17 5.97
N ASN A 12 -2.38 -7.48 6.17
CA ASN A 12 -1.30 -6.95 5.34
C ASN A 12 -1.39 -7.42 3.89
N LEU A 13 -1.73 -8.70 3.66
CA LEU A 13 -1.92 -9.25 2.32
C LEU A 13 -3.15 -8.66 1.61
N GLU A 14 -4.22 -8.38 2.36
CA GLU A 14 -5.40 -7.68 1.83
C GLU A 14 -5.05 -6.25 1.37
N ARG A 15 -4.26 -5.51 2.16
CA ARG A 15 -3.73 -4.18 1.76
C ARG A 15 -2.86 -4.24 0.50
N LEU A 16 -2.25 -5.38 0.23
CA LEU A 16 -1.48 -5.64 -0.99
C LEU A 16 -2.37 -6.13 -2.16
N GLY A 17 -3.70 -6.10 -2.03
CA GLY A 17 -4.64 -6.38 -3.11
C GLY A 17 -5.09 -7.84 -3.22
N LEU A 18 -4.86 -8.67 -2.21
CA LEU A 18 -5.48 -9.98 -2.13
C LEU A 18 -6.85 -9.87 -1.46
N THR A 19 -7.79 -10.72 -1.88
CA THR A 19 -9.01 -10.92 -1.09
C THR A 19 -8.71 -11.73 0.17
N GLU A 20 -9.57 -11.67 1.18
CA GLU A 20 -9.40 -12.43 2.42
C GLU A 20 -9.18 -13.93 2.17
N ASN A 21 -9.97 -14.53 1.26
CA ASN A 21 -9.83 -15.94 0.90
C ASN A 21 -8.51 -16.23 0.16
N GLU A 22 -8.05 -15.33 -0.72
CA GLU A 22 -6.76 -15.46 -1.40
C GLU A 22 -5.61 -15.38 -0.39
N ALA A 23 -5.66 -14.41 0.54
CA ALA A 23 -4.65 -14.25 1.58
C ALA A 23 -4.56 -15.50 2.48
N LYS A 24 -5.71 -16.00 2.95
CA LYS A 24 -5.79 -17.23 3.76
C LYS A 24 -5.23 -18.43 2.99
N ALA A 25 -5.67 -18.64 1.75
CA ALA A 25 -5.22 -19.76 0.91
C ALA A 25 -3.72 -19.68 0.63
N TYR A 26 -3.20 -18.48 0.32
CA TYR A 26 -1.77 -18.28 0.07
C TYR A 26 -0.93 -18.60 1.32
N VAL A 27 -1.31 -18.08 2.49
CA VAL A 27 -0.64 -18.39 3.77
C VAL A 27 -0.68 -19.89 4.06
N GLY A 28 -1.81 -20.54 3.78
CA GLY A 28 -1.94 -21.99 3.94
C GLY A 28 -0.95 -22.77 3.07
N ILE A 29 -0.84 -22.42 1.78
CA ILE A 29 0.12 -23.08 0.88
C ILE A 29 1.57 -22.78 1.28
N VAL A 30 1.90 -21.55 1.65
CA VAL A 30 3.25 -21.20 2.13
C VAL A 30 3.62 -22.04 3.35
N SER A 31 2.67 -22.24 4.28
CA SER A 31 2.89 -23.03 5.50
C SER A 31 3.09 -24.52 5.21
N LEU A 32 2.36 -25.06 4.23
CA LEU A 32 2.42 -26.48 3.84
C LEU A 32 3.51 -26.78 2.80
N ARG A 33 4.05 -25.74 2.16
CA ARG A 33 4.99 -25.76 1.03
C ARG A 33 4.38 -26.31 -0.26
N GLU A 34 3.74 -27.47 -0.20
CA GLU A 34 2.99 -28.11 -1.28
C GLU A 34 1.75 -28.77 -0.66
N ALA A 35 0.57 -28.56 -1.25
CA ALA A 35 -0.68 -29.13 -0.74
C ALA A 35 -1.76 -29.24 -1.83
N THR A 36 -2.73 -30.08 -1.55
CA THR A 36 -3.99 -30.17 -2.30
C THR A 36 -4.97 -29.10 -1.84
N ALA A 37 -6.00 -28.81 -2.65
CA ALA A 37 -7.07 -27.90 -2.26
C ALA A 37 -7.80 -28.33 -0.98
N ARG A 38 -7.89 -29.65 -0.73
CA ARG A 38 -8.50 -30.19 0.48
C ARG A 38 -7.69 -29.83 1.73
N GLU A 39 -6.38 -30.05 1.71
CA GLU A 39 -5.49 -29.76 2.84
C GLU A 39 -5.48 -28.24 3.15
N VAL A 40 -5.49 -27.41 2.13
CA VAL A 40 -5.58 -25.95 2.32
C VAL A 40 -6.91 -25.55 2.93
N HIS A 41 -8.04 -26.11 2.47
CA HIS A 41 -9.35 -25.90 3.08
C HIS A 41 -9.35 -26.27 4.56
N GLU A 42 -8.83 -27.44 4.90
CA GLU A 42 -8.79 -27.95 6.28
C GLU A 42 -7.92 -27.06 7.20
N LEU A 43 -6.84 -26.46 6.66
CA LEU A 43 -5.98 -25.56 7.42
C LEU A 43 -6.53 -24.15 7.57
N THR A 44 -7.15 -23.60 6.50
CA THR A 44 -7.45 -22.16 6.39
C THR A 44 -8.92 -21.82 6.61
N ASN A 45 -9.80 -22.83 6.66
CA ASN A 45 -11.24 -22.67 6.70
C ASN A 45 -11.85 -21.88 5.51
N VAL A 46 -11.09 -21.69 4.42
CA VAL A 46 -11.66 -21.15 3.17
C VAL A 46 -12.72 -22.16 2.66
N PRO A 47 -13.94 -21.71 2.31
CA PRO A 47 -15.02 -22.62 1.96
C PRO A 47 -14.63 -23.62 0.85
N ARG A 48 -14.96 -24.91 1.04
CA ARG A 48 -14.61 -25.98 0.10
C ARG A 48 -15.08 -25.71 -1.33
N ALA A 49 -16.22 -25.07 -1.49
CA ALA A 49 -16.74 -24.71 -2.81
C ALA A 49 -15.91 -23.64 -3.53
N LYS A 50 -15.13 -22.83 -2.79
CA LYS A 50 -14.35 -21.71 -3.33
C LYS A 50 -12.84 -21.99 -3.41
N ILE A 51 -12.33 -22.91 -2.57
CA ILE A 51 -10.87 -23.07 -2.41
C ILE A 51 -10.16 -23.40 -3.73
N TYR A 52 -10.73 -24.27 -4.54
CA TYR A 52 -10.12 -24.66 -5.81
C TYR A 52 -10.05 -23.51 -6.82
N GLU A 53 -11.08 -22.69 -6.87
CA GLU A 53 -11.11 -21.48 -7.70
C GLU A 53 -10.09 -20.45 -7.20
N VAL A 54 -10.05 -20.19 -5.88
CA VAL A 54 -9.09 -19.28 -5.25
C VAL A 54 -7.65 -19.69 -5.56
N LEU A 55 -7.31 -20.97 -5.43
CA LEU A 55 -5.99 -21.49 -5.75
C LEU A 55 -5.64 -21.34 -7.25
N LYS A 56 -6.61 -21.53 -8.13
CA LYS A 56 -6.42 -21.28 -9.57
C LYS A 56 -6.17 -19.79 -9.86
N VAL A 57 -6.89 -18.90 -9.20
CA VAL A 57 -6.67 -17.45 -9.34
C VAL A 57 -5.27 -17.06 -8.87
N LEU A 58 -4.83 -17.56 -7.71
CA LEU A 58 -3.48 -17.34 -7.20
C LEU A 58 -2.40 -17.87 -8.16
N ALA A 59 -2.64 -19.04 -8.76
CA ALA A 59 -1.74 -19.59 -9.76
C ALA A 59 -1.71 -18.74 -11.05
N LYS A 60 -2.86 -18.23 -11.49
CA LYS A 60 -2.93 -17.31 -12.65
C LYS A 60 -2.19 -16.00 -12.38
N LYS A 61 -2.23 -15.50 -11.14
CA LYS A 61 -1.44 -14.33 -10.70
C LYS A 61 0.07 -14.65 -10.61
N GLY A 62 0.46 -15.93 -10.71
CA GLY A 62 1.85 -16.37 -10.58
C GLY A 62 2.35 -16.50 -9.15
N TYR A 63 1.46 -16.61 -8.17
CA TYR A 63 1.80 -16.78 -6.76
C TYR A 63 1.92 -18.24 -6.36
N LEU A 64 1.33 -19.14 -7.16
CA LEU A 64 1.39 -20.58 -6.99
C LEU A 64 1.78 -21.26 -8.29
N GLU A 65 2.41 -22.41 -8.18
CA GLU A 65 2.60 -23.38 -9.25
C GLU A 65 1.61 -24.54 -9.10
N ILE A 66 1.19 -25.12 -10.22
CA ILE A 66 0.24 -26.23 -10.24
C ILE A 66 0.94 -27.48 -10.81
N ARG A 67 0.94 -28.55 -10.03
CA ARG A 67 1.28 -29.88 -10.52
C ARG A 67 -0.01 -30.66 -10.81
N GLN A 68 -0.28 -30.86 -12.10
CA GLN A 68 -1.44 -31.62 -12.57
C GLN A 68 -1.33 -33.07 -12.09
N GLY A 69 -2.45 -33.65 -11.67
CA GLY A 69 -2.53 -35.03 -11.20
C GLY A 69 -3.87 -35.32 -10.52
N SER A 70 -3.99 -36.53 -10.00
CA SER A 70 -5.12 -36.97 -9.20
C SER A 70 -4.60 -37.49 -7.86
N PRO A 71 -4.54 -36.61 -6.82
CA PRO A 71 -5.01 -35.23 -6.76
C PRO A 71 -4.08 -34.20 -7.43
N THR A 72 -4.63 -32.99 -7.73
CA THR A 72 -3.84 -31.84 -8.13
C THR A 72 -3.16 -31.20 -6.92
N TYR A 73 -1.89 -30.86 -7.06
CA TYR A 73 -1.10 -30.19 -6.03
C TYR A 73 -0.77 -28.75 -6.41
N PHE A 74 -0.71 -27.90 -5.40
CA PHE A 74 -0.33 -26.51 -5.49
C PHE A 74 0.91 -26.26 -4.64
N ARG A 75 1.87 -25.48 -5.14
CA ARG A 75 3.08 -25.09 -4.45
C ARG A 75 3.25 -23.59 -4.46
N ALA A 76 3.64 -23.00 -3.34
CA ALA A 76 3.92 -21.56 -3.26
C ALA A 76 5.20 -21.23 -4.06
N VAL A 77 5.13 -20.17 -4.85
CA VAL A 77 6.32 -19.46 -5.33
C VAL A 77 6.96 -18.76 -4.13
N ASP A 78 8.28 -18.55 -4.19
CA ASP A 78 9.00 -17.88 -3.09
C ASP A 78 8.29 -16.59 -2.67
N PRO A 79 7.88 -16.45 -1.40
CA PRO A 79 7.21 -15.26 -0.91
C PRO A 79 7.95 -13.95 -1.20
N LYS A 80 9.29 -13.95 -1.23
CA LYS A 80 10.07 -12.77 -1.59
C LYS A 80 9.81 -12.32 -3.03
N GLN A 81 9.70 -13.29 -3.95
CA GLN A 81 9.39 -13.00 -5.35
C GLN A 81 7.96 -12.49 -5.51
N VAL A 82 6.99 -13.12 -4.82
CA VAL A 82 5.58 -12.72 -4.88
C VAL A 82 5.39 -11.30 -4.33
N ILE A 83 5.91 -11.02 -3.16
CA ILE A 83 5.80 -9.68 -2.55
C ILE A 83 6.56 -8.64 -3.37
N GLY A 84 7.74 -8.99 -3.91
CA GLY A 84 8.47 -8.12 -4.83
C GLY A 84 7.64 -7.74 -6.05
N LYS A 85 7.03 -8.73 -6.71
CA LYS A 85 6.14 -8.52 -7.86
C LYS A 85 4.96 -7.61 -7.52
N ILE A 86 4.25 -7.88 -6.43
CA ILE A 86 3.12 -7.05 -5.99
C ILE A 86 3.57 -5.60 -5.75
N LYS A 87 4.71 -5.41 -5.07
CA LYS A 87 5.27 -4.07 -4.83
C LYS A 87 5.55 -3.34 -6.13
N ASP A 88 6.21 -4.00 -7.09
CA ASP A 88 6.59 -3.38 -8.35
C ASP A 88 5.35 -3.05 -9.21
N GLU A 89 4.35 -3.93 -9.26
CA GLU A 89 3.06 -3.67 -9.92
C GLU A 89 2.35 -2.47 -9.29
N PHE A 90 2.36 -2.35 -7.96
CA PHE A 90 1.74 -1.23 -7.26
C PHE A 90 2.45 0.10 -7.54
N ILE A 91 3.79 0.10 -7.54
CA ILE A 91 4.60 1.28 -7.86
C ILE A 91 4.35 1.73 -9.30
N ASN A 92 4.36 0.80 -10.26
CA ASN A 92 4.10 1.11 -11.66
C ASN A 92 2.71 1.70 -11.86
N CYS A 93 1.68 1.09 -11.25
CA CYS A 93 0.32 1.62 -11.28
C CYS A 93 0.22 3.03 -10.71
N ALA A 94 0.94 3.31 -9.61
CA ALA A 94 0.97 4.64 -9.01
C ALA A 94 1.67 5.68 -9.92
N ILE A 95 2.75 5.29 -10.60
CA ILE A 95 3.46 6.16 -11.57
C ILE A 95 2.55 6.46 -12.75
N GLU A 96 1.96 5.43 -13.37
CA GLU A 96 1.03 5.60 -14.49
C GLU A 96 -0.16 6.50 -14.14
N ALA A 97 -0.74 6.30 -12.95
CA ALA A 97 -1.83 7.15 -12.48
C ALA A 97 -1.39 8.60 -12.29
N LEU A 98 -0.17 8.82 -11.76
CA LEU A 98 0.38 10.16 -11.59
C LEU A 98 0.59 10.85 -12.95
N ASP A 99 1.14 10.14 -13.93
CA ASP A 99 1.37 10.67 -15.28
C ASP A 99 0.05 11.06 -15.94
N GLN A 100 -0.97 10.19 -15.88
CA GLN A 100 -2.30 10.48 -16.40
C GLN A 100 -2.96 11.67 -15.70
N LEU A 101 -2.79 11.80 -14.37
CA LEU A 101 -3.31 12.95 -13.62
C LEU A 101 -2.60 14.25 -14.00
N ASN A 102 -1.29 14.22 -14.29
CA ASN A 102 -0.53 15.38 -14.72
C ASN A 102 -0.91 15.84 -16.14
N GLU A 103 -1.38 14.93 -16.99
CA GLU A 103 -1.91 15.28 -18.32
C GLU A 103 -3.26 15.99 -18.27
N LEU A 104 -3.99 15.87 -17.13
CA LEU A 104 -5.22 16.61 -16.94
C LEU A 104 -4.89 18.10 -16.72
N SER A 105 -5.07 18.91 -17.75
CA SER A 105 -4.88 20.36 -17.67
C SER A 105 -5.90 20.99 -16.73
N TYR A 106 -5.48 21.44 -15.57
CA TYR A 106 -6.32 22.22 -14.68
C TYR A 106 -6.22 23.69 -15.06
N GLU A 107 -7.20 24.21 -15.80
CA GLU A 107 -7.42 25.64 -15.88
C GLU A 107 -7.92 26.13 -14.52
N LEU A 108 -7.03 26.73 -13.75
CA LEU A 108 -7.43 27.38 -12.49
C LEU A 108 -8.35 28.55 -12.82
N PRO A 109 -9.54 28.65 -12.19
CA PRO A 109 -10.38 29.81 -12.36
C PRO A 109 -9.63 31.07 -11.94
N LYS A 110 -9.75 32.15 -12.72
CA LYS A 110 -9.07 33.44 -12.50
C LYS A 110 -9.46 34.11 -11.17
N THR A 111 -10.52 33.67 -10.53
CA THR A 111 -10.93 34.10 -9.19
C THR A 111 -10.49 33.05 -8.19
N SER A 112 -9.61 33.42 -7.27
CA SER A 112 -9.11 32.52 -6.22
C SER A 112 -10.20 32.31 -5.15
N PRO A 113 -10.98 31.21 -5.20
CA PRO A 113 -11.90 30.91 -4.10
C PRO A 113 -11.08 30.58 -2.84
N VAL A 114 -11.67 30.89 -1.67
CA VAL A 114 -11.07 30.45 -0.41
C VAL A 114 -11.26 28.94 -0.27
N TRP A 115 -10.16 28.21 -0.29
CA TRP A 115 -10.15 26.75 -0.11
C TRP A 115 -10.00 26.41 1.38
N CYS A 116 -10.88 25.56 1.88
CA CYS A 116 -10.79 25.02 3.24
C CYS A 116 -10.20 23.61 3.19
N ILE A 117 -9.06 23.39 3.85
CA ILE A 117 -8.41 22.08 3.96
C ILE A 117 -8.88 21.43 5.26
N GLN A 118 -9.55 20.28 5.17
CA GLN A 118 -10.14 19.60 6.33
C GLN A 118 -9.31 18.44 6.87
N SER A 119 -8.40 17.87 6.06
CA SER A 119 -7.59 16.75 6.49
C SER A 119 -6.27 17.21 7.11
N GLU A 120 -5.85 16.57 8.19
CA GLU A 120 -4.57 16.83 8.84
C GLU A 120 -3.39 16.68 7.86
N TRP A 121 -3.41 15.63 7.04
CA TRP A 121 -2.41 15.43 5.99
C TRP A 121 -2.37 16.59 4.98
N GLY A 122 -3.53 17.05 4.55
CA GLY A 122 -3.64 18.16 3.60
C GLY A 122 -3.10 19.48 4.17
N ILE A 123 -3.40 19.76 5.45
CA ILE A 123 -2.89 20.94 6.15
C ILE A 123 -1.37 20.87 6.22
N LYS A 124 -0.82 19.74 6.68
CA LYS A 124 0.63 19.54 6.79
C LYS A 124 1.34 19.64 5.44
N ASN A 125 0.76 19.06 4.41
CA ASN A 125 1.32 19.11 3.05
C ASN A 125 1.32 20.55 2.51
N ARG A 126 0.24 21.31 2.72
CA ARG A 126 0.15 22.71 2.29
C ARG A 126 1.15 23.60 3.03
N ILE A 127 1.37 23.36 4.33
CA ILE A 127 2.40 24.07 5.10
C ILE A 127 3.79 23.79 4.51
N ARG A 128 4.13 22.53 4.22
CA ARG A 128 5.42 22.16 3.60
C ARG A 128 5.61 22.84 2.25
N GLU A 129 4.58 22.85 1.42
CA GLU A 129 4.60 23.53 0.12
C GLU A 129 4.90 25.03 0.28
N ILE A 130 4.22 25.71 1.19
CA ILE A 130 4.45 27.13 1.50
C ILE A 130 5.89 27.33 1.98
N LEU A 131 6.35 26.54 2.95
CA LEU A 131 7.71 26.62 3.50
C LEU A 131 8.78 26.41 2.44
N SER A 132 8.58 25.49 1.51
CA SER A 132 9.52 25.21 0.41
C SER A 132 9.54 26.29 -0.66
N GLY A 133 8.45 27.03 -0.80
CA GLY A 133 8.30 28.08 -1.81
C GLY A 133 8.76 29.48 -1.37
N VAL A 134 9.15 29.66 -0.11
CA VAL A 134 9.59 30.98 0.42
C VAL A 134 10.92 31.39 -0.20
N LYS A 135 10.95 32.60 -0.75
CA LYS A 135 12.17 33.15 -1.41
C LYS A 135 12.82 34.30 -0.63
N GLU A 136 12.04 35.06 0.14
CA GLU A 136 12.51 36.26 0.81
C GLU A 136 12.21 36.21 2.32
N GLU A 137 10.98 36.31 2.73
CA GLU A 137 10.56 36.40 4.10
C GLU A 137 9.34 35.52 4.39
N LEU A 138 9.29 34.94 5.59
CA LEU A 138 8.13 34.20 6.10
C LEU A 138 7.80 34.64 7.51
N ILE A 139 6.59 35.13 7.70
CA ILE A 139 6.04 35.50 9.00
C ILE A 139 4.97 34.47 9.39
N ILE A 140 5.14 33.80 10.52
CA ILE A 140 4.21 32.78 10.99
C ILE A 140 3.55 33.22 12.29
N PHE A 141 2.23 33.27 12.30
CA PHE A 141 1.42 33.43 13.50
C PHE A 141 0.70 32.12 13.79
N SER A 142 0.96 31.52 14.95
CA SER A 142 0.31 30.29 15.36
C SER A 142 -0.10 30.35 16.82
N SER A 143 -1.31 29.88 17.11
CA SER A 143 -1.80 29.66 18.48
C SER A 143 -1.44 28.27 19.01
N SER A 144 -0.89 27.39 18.17
CA SER A 144 -0.50 26.01 18.51
C SER A 144 1.02 25.86 18.39
N PRO A 145 1.75 25.84 19.50
CA PRO A 145 3.20 25.61 19.50
C PRO A 145 3.59 24.22 18.96
N GLU A 146 2.73 23.20 19.16
CA GLU A 146 2.97 21.82 18.70
C GLU A 146 3.11 21.77 17.18
N LEU A 147 2.28 22.52 16.47
CA LEU A 147 2.35 22.61 15.01
C LEU A 147 3.70 23.15 14.52
N LEU A 148 4.23 24.15 15.21
CA LEU A 148 5.54 24.73 14.86
C LEU A 148 6.68 23.77 15.14
N GLN A 149 6.61 22.99 16.22
CA GLN A 149 7.62 21.97 16.54
C GLN A 149 7.69 20.88 15.48
N GLU A 150 6.55 20.46 14.94
CA GLU A 150 6.50 19.43 13.87
C GLU A 150 7.26 19.88 12.60
N PHE A 151 7.26 21.17 12.30
CA PHE A 151 7.94 21.73 11.12
C PHE A 151 9.30 22.36 11.42
N GLU A 152 9.83 22.16 12.62
CA GLU A 152 11.10 22.78 13.04
C GLU A 152 12.29 22.43 12.12
N ALA A 153 12.32 21.19 11.62
CA ALA A 153 13.38 20.74 10.73
C ALA A 153 13.33 21.44 9.35
N GLU A 154 12.13 21.60 8.78
CA GLU A 154 11.90 22.31 7.53
C GLU A 154 12.18 23.81 7.69
N LEU A 155 11.74 24.40 8.78
CA LEU A 155 12.01 25.81 9.12
C LEU A 155 13.51 26.07 9.22
N LYS A 156 14.26 25.22 9.93
CA LYS A 156 15.72 25.33 10.05
C LYS A 156 16.46 25.14 8.72
N LYS A 157 15.99 24.23 7.87
CA LYS A 157 16.59 23.97 6.56
C LYS A 157 16.49 25.18 5.62
N ASN A 158 15.39 25.91 5.68
CA ASN A 158 15.13 27.09 4.83
C ASN A 158 15.61 28.40 5.47
N TRP A 159 16.04 28.35 6.74
CA TRP A 159 16.57 29.51 7.44
C TRP A 159 18.01 29.80 6.99
N LYS A 160 18.19 30.72 6.07
CA LYS A 160 19.48 31.36 5.85
C LYS A 160 19.58 32.51 6.85
N ASN A 161 20.51 32.37 7.79
CA ASN A 161 20.75 33.42 8.80
C ASN A 161 21.15 34.72 8.06
N PRO A 162 20.42 35.83 8.16
CA PRO A 162 20.78 37.06 7.47
C PRO A 162 21.86 37.87 8.21
N ALA A 163 22.51 37.28 9.23
CA ALA A 163 23.56 37.91 10.01
C ALA A 163 24.92 37.27 9.64
N GLY A 164 25.56 37.81 8.64
CA GLY A 164 26.95 37.63 8.24
C GLY A 164 27.40 38.86 7.49
#